data_ef45ae8b9f9766a687672ba29c90a7b2
#
_entry.id   ef45ae8b9f9766a687672ba29c90a7b2
#
_cell.length_a   1.000
_cell.length_b   1.000
_cell.length_c   1.000
_cell.angle_alpha   90.00
_cell.angle_beta   90.00
_cell.angle_gamma   90.00
#
_symmetry.space_group_name_H-M   'P 1'
#
loop_
_entity.id
_entity.type
_entity.pdbx_description
1 polymer ?
#
loop_
_entity_poly.entity_id
_entity_poly.type
_entity_poly.pdbx_seq_one_letter_code
_entity_poly.pdbx_strand_id
1 'polypeptide(L)'
;ADKTMTAVISGTADIGFMGSEASIYAYNEGANDYVVNFAQLTQRAGNFLVAREEIPDFHWTDLKDKKVLGGRKGGMPEMVFEYILRQNGIDPSKDLIIDQSIDFGSTAAAFAEGNADFTVEFEPGATNLEKEEKGYVVASLGTDSGYVPYTAFSAKKSYIEKNADVIQGFTDALQKGMNYVQKHTPKEIAEAIAPQFKETNLNTIETIVSRYYEQDTWKDNLIFEKKSFELLQDILESAEELDTRAPYNKLVTTTFAEKAAK
;
A
#
# COMPACT_ATOMS: atom_id res chain seq x y z
N ALA A 1 -1.29 -5.76 7.60
CA ALA A 1 -0.41 -6.89 7.22
C ALA A 1 -0.38 -7.96 8.30
N ASP A 2 -0.20 -7.64 9.58
CA ASP A 2 0.06 -8.59 10.66
C ASP A 2 -1.02 -9.68 10.81
N LYS A 3 -2.29 -9.30 10.80
CA LYS A 3 -3.40 -10.28 10.91
C LYS A 3 -3.46 -11.20 9.69
N THR A 4 -3.21 -10.66 8.50
CA THR A 4 -3.17 -11.45 7.26
C THR A 4 -1.97 -12.39 7.25
N MET A 5 -0.79 -11.91 7.63
CA MET A 5 0.41 -12.75 7.76
C MET A 5 0.20 -13.87 8.77
N THR A 6 -0.37 -13.58 9.95
CA THR A 6 -0.72 -14.58 10.95
C THR A 6 -1.66 -15.64 10.40
N ALA A 7 -2.68 -15.24 9.64
CA ALA A 7 -3.64 -16.17 9.02
C ALA A 7 -2.96 -17.09 7.99
N VAL A 8 -2.03 -16.57 7.19
CA VAL A 8 -1.28 -17.37 6.21
C VAL A 8 -0.30 -18.33 6.91
N ILE A 9 0.46 -17.86 7.88
CA ILE A 9 1.43 -18.71 8.61
C ILE A 9 0.72 -19.83 9.36
N SER A 10 -0.39 -19.54 10.03
CA SER A 10 -1.18 -20.52 10.77
C SER A 10 -1.94 -21.50 9.87
N GLY A 11 -2.08 -21.21 8.58
CA GLY A 11 -2.85 -22.02 7.63
C GLY A 11 -4.37 -21.78 7.70
N THR A 12 -4.80 -20.75 8.37
CA THR A 12 -6.22 -20.29 8.36
C THR A 12 -6.59 -19.70 7.00
N ALA A 13 -5.63 -19.09 6.31
CA ALA A 13 -5.73 -18.66 4.93
C ALA A 13 -4.57 -19.25 4.11
N ASP A 14 -4.84 -19.66 2.88
CA ASP A 14 -3.84 -20.20 1.95
C ASP A 14 -3.08 -19.09 1.22
N ILE A 15 -3.78 -18.02 0.86
CA ILE A 15 -3.26 -16.87 0.12
C ILE A 15 -3.57 -15.60 0.92
N GLY A 16 -2.57 -14.74 1.09
CA GLY A 16 -2.72 -13.43 1.73
C GLY A 16 -2.45 -12.29 0.75
N PHE A 17 -3.20 -11.20 0.89
CA PHE A 17 -2.96 -9.94 0.22
C PHE A 17 -2.58 -8.88 1.25
N MET A 18 -1.36 -8.38 1.17
CA MET A 18 -0.79 -7.49 2.19
C MET A 18 0.39 -6.70 1.68
N GLY A 19 0.88 -5.78 2.49
CA GLY A 19 2.16 -5.11 2.26
C GLY A 19 3.29 -6.15 2.17
N SER A 20 4.15 -6.00 1.17
CA SER A 20 5.20 -6.99 0.88
C SER A 20 6.30 -7.05 1.93
N GLU A 21 6.43 -6.01 2.78
CA GLU A 21 7.36 -5.97 3.92
C GLU A 21 7.11 -7.09 4.93
N ALA A 22 5.86 -7.50 5.11
CA ALA A 22 5.50 -8.54 6.06
C ALA A 22 6.21 -9.88 5.78
N SER A 23 6.50 -10.19 4.51
CA SER A 23 7.25 -11.39 4.15
C SER A 23 8.72 -11.33 4.60
N ILE A 24 9.31 -10.14 4.60
CA ILE A 24 10.68 -9.87 5.06
C ILE A 24 10.77 -10.07 6.57
N TYR A 25 9.84 -9.48 7.33
CA TYR A 25 9.79 -9.63 8.78
C TYR A 25 9.64 -11.09 9.19
N ALA A 26 8.65 -11.79 8.64
CA ALA A 26 8.43 -13.20 8.96
C ALA A 26 9.63 -14.09 8.61
N TYR A 27 10.33 -13.82 7.51
CA TYR A 27 11.54 -14.54 7.14
C TYR A 27 12.67 -14.28 8.13
N ASN A 28 12.90 -13.04 8.52
CA ASN A 28 13.97 -12.66 9.45
C ASN A 28 13.71 -13.16 10.87
N GLU A 29 12.46 -13.38 11.25
CA GLU A 29 12.08 -14.05 12.50
C GLU A 29 12.36 -15.57 12.48
N GLY A 30 12.83 -16.11 11.37
CA GLY A 30 13.29 -17.50 11.27
C GLY A 30 12.21 -18.52 10.87
N ALA A 31 11.16 -18.08 10.18
CA ALA A 31 10.14 -18.99 9.67
C ALA A 31 10.73 -20.02 8.69
N ASN A 32 10.62 -21.32 9.00
CA ASN A 32 11.10 -22.41 8.13
C ASN A 32 10.26 -22.54 6.85
N ASP A 33 8.94 -22.44 6.98
CA ASP A 33 7.98 -22.42 5.87
C ASP A 33 7.53 -20.98 5.63
N TYR A 34 8.47 -20.15 5.19
CA TYR A 34 8.28 -18.74 5.00
C TYR A 34 7.30 -18.43 3.87
N VAL A 35 6.78 -17.22 3.90
CA VAL A 35 5.81 -16.71 2.93
C VAL A 35 6.54 -16.14 1.73
N VAL A 36 6.10 -16.50 0.52
CA VAL A 36 6.67 -16.08 -0.76
C VAL A 36 5.66 -15.26 -1.52
N ASN A 37 6.08 -14.10 -2.02
CA ASN A 37 5.28 -13.24 -2.87
C ASN A 37 5.29 -13.80 -4.31
N PHE A 38 4.12 -13.98 -4.91
CA PHE A 38 3.99 -14.54 -6.25
C PHE A 38 3.31 -13.60 -7.26
N ALA A 39 2.64 -12.53 -6.79
CA ALA A 39 2.00 -11.56 -7.67
C ALA A 39 1.98 -10.18 -7.00
N GLN A 40 2.66 -9.20 -7.59
CA GLN A 40 2.61 -7.80 -7.16
C GLN A 40 1.46 -7.09 -7.85
N LEU A 41 0.51 -6.55 -7.10
CA LEU A 41 -0.67 -5.89 -7.67
C LEU A 41 -0.47 -4.38 -7.83
N THR A 42 0.03 -3.72 -6.79
CA THR A 42 0.22 -2.26 -6.79
C THR A 42 1.69 -1.89 -6.80
N GLN A 43 1.99 -0.80 -7.49
CA GLN A 43 3.35 -0.29 -7.67
C GLN A 43 3.55 1.12 -7.10
N ARG A 44 2.53 1.67 -6.44
CA ARG A 44 2.60 2.95 -5.73
C ARG A 44 1.86 2.86 -4.41
N ALA A 45 2.25 3.69 -3.46
CA ALA A 45 1.51 3.84 -2.21
C ALA A 45 0.07 4.29 -2.48
N GLY A 46 -0.88 3.69 -1.78
CA GLY A 46 -2.31 3.95 -1.96
C GLY A 46 -2.87 5.03 -1.04
N ASN A 47 -2.03 5.77 -0.35
CA ASN A 47 -2.43 6.76 0.64
C ASN A 47 -2.11 8.19 0.20
N PHE A 48 -2.85 9.11 0.80
CA PHE A 48 -2.81 10.55 0.53
C PHE A 48 -2.54 11.31 1.81
N LEU A 49 -1.92 12.48 1.67
CA LEU A 49 -1.82 13.46 2.75
C LEU A 49 -3.02 14.39 2.66
N VAL A 50 -3.78 14.47 3.74
CA VAL A 50 -4.94 15.34 3.88
C VAL A 50 -4.62 16.45 4.88
N ALA A 51 -4.75 17.70 4.47
CA ALA A 51 -4.59 18.88 5.32
C ALA A 51 -5.94 19.31 5.91
N ARG A 52 -5.92 19.95 7.08
CA ARG A 52 -7.10 20.54 7.70
C ARG A 52 -7.60 21.77 6.96
N GLU A 53 -6.68 22.52 6.40
CA GLU A 53 -6.95 23.74 5.63
C GLU A 53 -6.46 23.57 4.19
N GLU A 54 -7.02 24.33 3.28
CA GLU A 54 -6.60 24.35 1.89
C GLU A 54 -5.19 24.94 1.77
N ILE A 55 -4.29 24.21 1.07
CA ILE A 55 -2.92 24.65 0.79
C ILE A 55 -2.68 24.51 -0.72
N PRO A 56 -2.96 25.55 -1.52
CA PRO A 56 -2.90 25.47 -2.98
C PRO A 56 -1.53 25.09 -3.54
N ASP A 57 -0.46 25.54 -2.90
CA ASP A 57 0.93 25.28 -3.30
C ASP A 57 1.65 24.48 -2.21
N PHE A 58 1.13 23.28 -1.89
CA PHE A 58 1.71 22.45 -0.85
C PHE A 58 3.14 21.99 -1.17
N HIS A 59 4.01 22.13 -0.18
CA HIS A 59 5.36 21.57 -0.17
C HIS A 59 5.54 20.69 1.09
N TRP A 60 6.29 19.61 0.99
CA TRP A 60 6.54 18.73 2.15
C TRP A 60 7.12 19.46 3.36
N THR A 61 7.87 20.53 3.12
CA THR A 61 8.41 21.40 4.19
C THR A 61 7.35 22.13 5.01
N ASP A 62 6.11 22.20 4.54
CA ASP A 62 4.98 22.80 5.28
C ASP A 62 4.56 21.96 6.48
N LEU A 63 5.04 20.71 6.54
CA LEU A 63 4.82 19.80 7.68
C LEU A 63 5.70 20.11 8.89
N LYS A 64 6.71 20.98 8.77
CA LYS A 64 7.57 21.36 9.91
C LYS A 64 6.75 22.01 11.01
N ASP A 65 7.01 21.56 12.25
CA ASP A 65 6.29 21.99 13.46
C ASP A 65 4.79 21.62 13.50
N LYS A 66 4.34 20.73 12.60
CA LYS A 66 2.94 20.30 12.51
C LYS A 66 2.71 18.94 13.19
N LYS A 67 1.44 18.70 13.54
CA LYS A 67 0.96 17.39 14.02
C LYS A 67 0.29 16.63 12.88
N VAL A 68 0.77 15.40 12.62
CA VAL A 68 0.27 14.51 11.58
C VAL A 68 -0.20 13.20 12.21
N LEU A 69 -1.39 12.73 11.86
CA LEU A 69 -1.81 11.36 12.16
C LEU A 69 -1.19 10.45 11.11
N GLY A 70 -0.15 9.69 11.49
CA GLY A 70 0.69 8.94 10.57
C GLY A 70 0.35 7.45 10.47
N GLY A 71 -0.58 6.97 11.30
CA GLY A 71 -0.90 5.55 11.40
C GLY A 71 0.17 4.75 12.16
N ARG A 72 0.04 3.43 12.16
CA ARG A 72 0.86 2.52 12.97
C ARG A 72 2.31 2.46 12.49
N LYS A 73 3.26 2.54 13.42
CA LYS A 73 4.70 2.39 13.17
C LYS A 73 5.04 1.04 12.54
N GLY A 74 5.99 1.03 11.61
CA GLY A 74 6.54 -0.18 10.98
C GLY A 74 5.66 -0.78 9.87
N GLY A 75 4.55 -0.15 9.53
CA GLY A 75 3.75 -0.50 8.34
C GLY A 75 4.18 0.30 7.11
N MET A 76 3.95 -0.25 5.91
CA MET A 76 4.30 0.44 4.64
C MET A 76 3.77 1.87 4.56
N PRO A 77 2.53 2.19 4.97
CA PRO A 77 2.04 3.56 4.87
C PRO A 77 2.88 4.56 5.64
N GLU A 78 3.23 4.23 6.86
CA GLU A 78 4.02 5.10 7.74
C GLU A 78 5.47 5.18 7.27
N MET A 79 6.09 4.06 6.92
CA MET A 79 7.47 4.02 6.45
C MET A 79 7.65 4.78 5.13
N VAL A 80 6.69 4.69 4.20
CA VAL A 80 6.70 5.48 2.95
C VAL A 80 6.54 6.96 3.26
N PHE A 81 5.69 7.34 4.20
CA PHE A 81 5.54 8.72 4.62
C PHE A 81 6.86 9.28 5.18
N GLU A 82 7.51 8.58 6.09
CA GLU A 82 8.82 8.98 6.61
C GLU A 82 9.91 9.01 5.53
N TYR A 83 9.88 8.05 4.59
CA TYR A 83 10.80 8.05 3.47
C TYR A 83 10.69 9.33 2.63
N ILE A 84 9.46 9.75 2.30
CA ILE A 84 9.21 11.00 1.59
C ILE A 84 9.71 12.21 2.39
N LEU A 85 9.46 12.26 3.71
CA LEU A 85 9.95 13.33 4.57
C LEU A 85 11.47 13.45 4.48
N ARG A 86 12.20 12.34 4.62
CA ARG A 86 13.67 12.32 4.54
C ARG A 86 14.18 12.75 3.15
N GLN A 87 13.50 12.34 2.06
CA GLN A 87 13.84 12.78 0.71
C GLN A 87 13.69 14.30 0.53
N ASN A 88 12.84 14.94 1.33
CA ASN A 88 12.62 16.40 1.33
C ASN A 88 13.41 17.13 2.43
N GLY A 89 14.39 16.46 3.04
CA GLY A 89 15.26 17.06 4.06
C GLY A 89 14.56 17.34 5.40
N ILE A 90 13.51 16.56 5.71
CA ILE A 90 12.75 16.65 6.95
C ILE A 90 13.11 15.44 7.83
N ASP A 91 13.48 15.67 9.08
CA ASP A 91 13.71 14.62 10.06
C ASP A 91 12.38 14.25 10.74
N PRO A 92 11.84 13.02 10.49
CA PRO A 92 10.55 12.62 11.04
C PRO A 92 10.48 12.64 12.56
N SER A 93 11.63 12.51 13.22
CA SER A 93 11.71 12.44 14.68
C SER A 93 11.86 13.81 15.38
N LYS A 94 12.17 14.88 14.61
CA LYS A 94 12.51 16.19 15.17
C LYS A 94 11.68 17.34 14.60
N ASP A 95 11.38 17.28 13.30
CA ASP A 95 10.85 18.44 12.59
C ASP A 95 9.32 18.51 12.63
N LEU A 96 8.64 17.44 13.08
CA LEU A 96 7.18 17.39 13.21
C LEU A 96 6.77 16.37 14.26
N ILE A 97 5.47 16.34 14.59
CA ILE A 97 4.90 15.33 15.49
C ILE A 97 4.09 14.32 14.65
N ILE A 98 4.56 13.09 14.56
CA ILE A 98 3.84 11.99 13.92
C ILE A 98 3.14 11.18 15.00
N ASP A 99 1.82 11.28 15.09
CA ASP A 99 1.00 10.49 16.01
C ASP A 99 0.71 9.12 15.40
N GLN A 100 1.31 8.09 15.96
CA GLN A 100 1.24 6.69 15.49
C GLN A 100 0.31 5.83 16.37
N SER A 101 -0.43 6.46 17.27
CA SER A 101 -1.27 5.75 18.26
C SER A 101 -2.64 5.31 17.73
N ILE A 102 -3.02 5.78 16.53
CA ILE A 102 -4.34 5.57 15.94
C ILE A 102 -4.22 4.66 14.72
N ASP A 103 -4.97 3.57 14.69
CA ASP A 103 -5.04 2.66 13.55
C ASP A 103 -5.71 3.35 12.33
N PHE A 104 -5.26 3.02 11.12
CA PHE A 104 -5.78 3.61 9.87
C PHE A 104 -7.31 3.50 9.68
N GLY A 105 -7.95 2.50 10.23
CA GLY A 105 -9.41 2.41 10.22
C GLY A 105 -10.14 3.51 11.01
N SER A 106 -9.42 4.29 11.81
CA SER A 106 -9.96 5.31 12.71
C SER A 106 -9.33 6.70 12.53
N THR A 107 -8.29 6.83 11.69
CA THR A 107 -7.56 8.09 11.52
C THR A 107 -8.42 9.20 10.92
N ALA A 108 -9.25 8.91 9.91
CA ALA A 108 -10.14 9.90 9.30
C ALA A 108 -11.14 10.48 10.32
N ALA A 109 -11.77 9.63 11.14
CA ALA A 109 -12.68 10.09 12.19
C ALA A 109 -11.95 10.90 13.27
N ALA A 110 -10.79 10.42 13.72
CA ALA A 110 -9.97 11.14 14.69
C ALA A 110 -9.46 12.50 14.15
N PHE A 111 -9.14 12.57 12.87
CA PHE A 111 -8.80 13.82 12.20
C PHE A 111 -9.98 14.77 12.15
N ALA A 112 -11.15 14.29 11.70
CA ALA A 112 -12.35 15.11 11.58
C ALA A 112 -12.78 15.79 12.89
N GLU A 113 -12.61 15.11 14.02
CA GLU A 113 -13.01 15.58 15.36
C GLU A 113 -11.87 16.16 16.18
N GLY A 114 -10.62 15.92 15.78
CA GLY A 114 -9.42 16.27 16.52
C GLY A 114 -8.80 17.62 16.10
N ASN A 115 -7.55 17.78 16.51
CA ASN A 115 -6.77 19.00 16.28
C ASN A 115 -5.45 18.77 15.54
N ALA A 116 -5.27 17.62 14.89
CA ALA A 116 -4.12 17.40 14.03
C ALA A 116 -4.19 18.29 12.80
N ASP A 117 -3.04 18.78 12.32
CA ASP A 117 -2.94 19.64 11.15
C ASP A 117 -3.11 18.83 9.86
N PHE A 118 -2.59 17.60 9.86
CA PHE A 118 -2.62 16.67 8.72
C PHE A 118 -2.95 15.25 9.17
N THR A 119 -3.39 14.45 8.21
CA THR A 119 -3.55 13.00 8.37
C THR A 119 -3.13 12.26 7.10
N VAL A 120 -2.55 11.07 7.27
CA VAL A 120 -2.26 10.14 6.18
C VAL A 120 -3.43 9.19 6.05
N GLU A 121 -4.13 9.24 4.92
CA GLU A 121 -5.37 8.52 4.71
C GLU A 121 -5.34 7.61 3.49
N PHE A 122 -5.99 6.46 3.63
CA PHE A 122 -6.41 5.65 2.48
C PHE A 122 -7.77 6.10 1.96
N GLU A 123 -8.12 5.61 0.78
CA GLU A 123 -9.48 5.73 0.30
C GLU A 123 -10.39 4.64 0.95
N PRO A 124 -11.65 4.91 1.22
CA PRO A 124 -12.42 6.12 0.90
C PRO A 124 -12.25 7.28 1.90
N GLY A 125 -11.40 7.14 2.92
CA GLY A 125 -11.24 8.13 4.00
C GLY A 125 -10.86 9.51 3.49
N ALA A 126 -9.86 9.60 2.58
CA ALA A 126 -9.41 10.86 2.00
C ALA A 126 -10.54 11.58 1.23
N THR A 127 -11.21 10.87 0.32
CA THR A 127 -12.35 11.44 -0.45
C THR A 127 -13.52 11.82 0.45
N ASN A 128 -13.81 11.05 1.51
CA ASN A 128 -14.89 11.38 2.42
C ASN A 128 -14.60 12.65 3.22
N LEU A 129 -13.37 12.84 3.70
CA LEU A 129 -12.96 14.07 4.39
C LEU A 129 -13.14 15.30 3.49
N GLU A 130 -12.81 15.21 2.20
CA GLU A 130 -13.05 16.31 1.26
C GLU A 130 -14.54 16.58 1.04
N LYS A 131 -15.36 15.54 0.84
CA LYS A 131 -16.81 15.68 0.64
C LYS A 131 -17.54 16.26 1.86
N GLU A 132 -17.02 15.99 3.05
CA GLU A 132 -17.54 16.51 4.31
C GLU A 132 -16.97 17.91 4.64
N GLU A 133 -16.13 18.46 3.76
CA GLU A 133 -15.45 19.75 3.97
C GLU A 133 -14.61 19.80 5.27
N LYS A 134 -14.08 18.64 5.68
CA LYS A 134 -13.26 18.47 6.90
C LYS A 134 -11.77 18.36 6.62
N GLY A 135 -11.39 18.26 5.36
CA GLY A 135 -9.99 18.16 4.94
C GLY A 135 -9.83 18.32 3.44
N TYR A 136 -8.59 18.53 3.03
CA TYR A 136 -8.18 18.76 1.65
C TYR A 136 -7.03 17.83 1.30
N VAL A 137 -7.15 17.03 0.25
CA VAL A 137 -6.05 16.21 -0.25
C VAL A 137 -5.01 17.15 -0.87
N VAL A 138 -3.81 17.18 -0.29
CA VAL A 138 -2.72 18.10 -0.71
C VAL A 138 -1.58 17.36 -1.42
N ALA A 139 -1.41 16.06 -1.17
CA ALA A 139 -0.37 15.25 -1.82
C ALA A 139 -0.76 13.77 -1.93
N SER A 140 -0.23 13.10 -2.95
CA SER A 140 -0.26 11.65 -3.08
C SER A 140 1.08 11.07 -2.63
N LEU A 141 1.08 10.23 -1.61
CA LEU A 141 2.29 9.51 -1.21
C LEU A 141 2.75 8.56 -2.33
N GLY A 142 1.82 8.03 -3.11
CA GLY A 142 2.13 7.16 -4.24
C GLY A 142 2.90 7.85 -5.36
N THR A 143 2.61 9.12 -5.62
CA THR A 143 3.35 9.92 -6.60
C THR A 143 4.74 10.25 -6.08
N ASP A 144 4.85 10.72 -4.84
CA ASP A 144 6.07 11.29 -4.29
C ASP A 144 7.08 10.23 -3.80
N SER A 145 6.63 9.03 -3.43
CA SER A 145 7.53 7.91 -3.12
C SER A 145 8.09 7.20 -4.37
N GLY A 146 7.51 7.45 -5.53
CA GLY A 146 7.84 6.72 -6.74
C GLY A 146 7.25 5.29 -6.77
N TYR A 147 7.84 4.42 -7.58
CA TYR A 147 7.39 3.03 -7.72
C TYR A 147 7.92 2.16 -6.58
N VAL A 148 7.03 1.75 -5.68
CA VAL A 148 7.32 0.86 -4.56
C VAL A 148 6.42 -0.38 -4.63
N PRO A 149 6.88 -1.58 -4.26
CA PRO A 149 6.07 -2.78 -4.25
C PRO A 149 5.13 -2.77 -3.04
N TYR A 150 4.06 -1.99 -3.13
CA TYR A 150 3.24 -1.65 -1.98
C TYR A 150 2.42 -2.84 -1.47
N THR A 151 1.73 -3.56 -2.37
CA THR A 151 0.98 -4.76 -2.01
C THR A 151 1.26 -5.91 -2.97
N ALA A 152 1.32 -7.12 -2.41
CA ALA A 152 1.51 -8.34 -3.15
C ALA A 152 0.63 -9.48 -2.61
N PHE A 153 0.28 -10.41 -3.47
CA PHE A 153 -0.28 -11.69 -3.07
C PHE A 153 0.84 -12.67 -2.73
N SER A 154 0.68 -13.35 -1.63
CA SER A 154 1.68 -14.26 -1.10
C SER A 154 1.05 -15.51 -0.48
N ALA A 155 1.82 -16.59 -0.41
CA ALA A 155 1.45 -17.84 0.22
C ALA A 155 2.68 -18.50 0.82
N LYS A 156 2.48 -19.48 1.72
CA LYS A 156 3.60 -20.27 2.23
C LYS A 156 4.32 -20.99 1.10
N LYS A 157 5.64 -21.11 1.20
CA LYS A 157 6.47 -21.83 0.23
C LYS A 157 5.93 -23.23 -0.04
N SER A 158 5.62 -23.98 1.02
CA SER A 158 5.08 -25.34 0.90
C SER A 158 3.72 -25.41 0.20
N TYR A 159 2.88 -24.37 0.38
CA TYR A 159 1.58 -24.30 -0.31
C TYR A 159 1.77 -24.07 -1.81
N ILE A 160 2.64 -23.16 -2.20
CA ILE A 160 2.96 -22.86 -3.61
C ILE A 160 3.49 -24.12 -4.31
N GLU A 161 4.41 -24.86 -3.67
CA GLU A 161 5.00 -26.09 -4.21
C GLU A 161 3.95 -27.21 -4.41
N LYS A 162 3.00 -27.33 -3.50
CA LYS A 162 1.97 -28.39 -3.55
C LYS A 162 0.76 -28.04 -4.43
N ASN A 163 0.49 -26.76 -4.63
CA ASN A 163 -0.73 -26.24 -5.28
C ASN A 163 -0.40 -25.28 -6.42
N ALA A 164 0.65 -25.57 -7.19
CA ALA A 164 1.11 -24.68 -8.28
C ALA A 164 0.01 -24.33 -9.30
N ASP A 165 -0.88 -25.28 -9.60
CA ASP A 165 -1.99 -25.05 -10.53
C ASP A 165 -3.02 -24.05 -9.96
N VAL A 166 -3.28 -24.11 -8.66
CA VAL A 166 -4.18 -23.16 -7.98
C VAL A 166 -3.57 -21.77 -7.99
N ILE A 167 -2.29 -21.64 -7.68
CA ILE A 167 -1.55 -20.36 -7.71
C ILE A 167 -1.52 -19.80 -9.13
N GLN A 168 -1.31 -20.64 -10.15
CA GLN A 168 -1.35 -20.18 -11.54
C GLN A 168 -2.74 -19.68 -11.93
N GLY A 169 -3.79 -20.47 -11.66
CA GLY A 169 -5.17 -20.06 -11.97
C GLY A 169 -5.59 -18.76 -11.25
N PHE A 170 -5.16 -18.60 -9.99
CA PHE A 170 -5.37 -17.38 -9.23
C PHE A 170 -4.65 -16.18 -9.88
N THR A 171 -3.38 -16.37 -10.25
CA THR A 171 -2.56 -15.33 -10.92
C THR A 171 -3.12 -14.95 -12.29
N ASP A 172 -3.60 -15.92 -13.06
CA ASP A 172 -4.25 -15.69 -14.38
C ASP A 172 -5.53 -14.87 -14.21
N ALA A 173 -6.32 -15.13 -13.17
CA ALA A 173 -7.53 -14.37 -12.86
C ALA A 173 -7.20 -12.92 -12.47
N LEU A 174 -6.15 -12.71 -11.67
CA LEU A 174 -5.66 -11.37 -11.33
C LEU A 174 -5.21 -10.62 -12.58
N GLN A 175 -4.44 -11.26 -13.48
CA GLN A 175 -3.97 -10.64 -14.72
C GLN A 175 -5.15 -10.22 -15.61
N LYS A 176 -6.21 -11.02 -15.70
CA LYS A 176 -7.44 -10.61 -16.39
C LYS A 176 -8.05 -9.34 -15.81
N GLY A 177 -8.08 -9.23 -14.47
CA GLY A 177 -8.53 -8.03 -13.78
C GLY A 177 -7.66 -6.81 -14.13
N MET A 178 -6.34 -6.97 -14.11
CA MET A 178 -5.40 -5.90 -14.46
C MET A 178 -5.57 -5.47 -15.94
N ASN A 179 -5.73 -6.42 -16.85
CA ASN A 179 -6.01 -6.13 -18.26
C ASN A 179 -7.34 -5.38 -18.45
N TYR A 180 -8.35 -5.66 -17.60
CA TYR A 180 -9.60 -4.91 -17.61
C TYR A 180 -9.37 -3.46 -17.19
N VAL A 181 -8.67 -3.25 -16.06
CA VAL A 181 -8.35 -1.90 -15.55
C VAL A 181 -7.63 -1.06 -16.59
N GLN A 182 -6.67 -1.63 -17.33
CA GLN A 182 -5.91 -0.90 -18.35
C GLN A 182 -6.72 -0.52 -19.61
N LYS A 183 -7.78 -1.26 -19.90
CA LYS A 183 -8.57 -1.09 -21.14
C LYS A 183 -9.85 -0.29 -20.94
N HIS A 184 -10.20 0.03 -19.70
CA HIS A 184 -11.46 0.68 -19.36
C HIS A 184 -11.22 2.01 -18.64
N THR A 185 -12.20 2.90 -18.77
CA THR A 185 -12.20 4.19 -18.09
C THR A 185 -12.43 4.04 -16.59
N PRO A 186 -12.00 5.01 -15.76
CA PRO A 186 -12.31 5.01 -14.34
C PRO A 186 -13.79 4.79 -14.01
N LYS A 187 -14.69 5.35 -14.82
CA LYS A 187 -16.13 5.15 -14.67
C LYS A 187 -16.55 3.69 -14.88
N GLU A 188 -16.11 3.07 -15.97
CA GLU A 188 -16.41 1.66 -16.25
C GLU A 188 -15.83 0.73 -15.19
N ILE A 189 -14.63 1.04 -14.68
CA ILE A 189 -14.03 0.30 -13.56
C ILE A 189 -14.87 0.47 -12.31
N ALA A 190 -15.28 1.71 -11.98
CA ALA A 190 -16.12 2.00 -10.82
C ALA A 190 -17.46 1.24 -10.90
N GLU A 191 -18.12 1.23 -12.05
CA GLU A 191 -19.36 0.48 -12.28
C GLU A 191 -19.16 -1.04 -12.08
N ALA A 192 -18.04 -1.59 -12.55
CA ALA A 192 -17.73 -3.00 -12.42
C ALA A 192 -17.49 -3.42 -10.96
N ILE A 193 -16.84 -2.59 -10.14
CA ILE A 193 -16.51 -2.91 -8.76
C ILE A 193 -17.55 -2.46 -7.74
N ALA A 194 -18.45 -1.55 -8.10
CA ALA A 194 -19.48 -0.99 -7.19
C ALA A 194 -20.27 -2.03 -6.38
N PRO A 195 -20.64 -3.21 -6.91
CA PRO A 195 -21.33 -4.24 -6.14
C PRO A 195 -20.56 -4.73 -4.90
N GLN A 196 -19.24 -4.56 -4.86
CA GLN A 196 -18.39 -4.93 -3.73
C GLN A 196 -18.27 -3.82 -2.67
N PHE A 197 -18.68 -2.58 -3.00
CA PHE A 197 -18.57 -1.39 -2.15
C PHE A 197 -19.94 -0.78 -1.86
N LYS A 198 -20.84 -1.58 -1.30
CA LYS A 198 -22.27 -1.23 -1.09
C LYS A 198 -22.48 0.02 -0.24
N GLU A 199 -21.55 0.32 0.67
CA GLU A 199 -21.60 1.48 1.56
C GLU A 199 -21.09 2.78 0.90
N THR A 200 -20.53 2.68 -0.31
CA THR A 200 -19.94 3.81 -1.03
C THR A 200 -20.71 4.08 -2.31
N ASN A 201 -21.15 5.31 -2.51
CA ASN A 201 -21.88 5.66 -3.74
C ASN A 201 -20.95 5.63 -4.97
N LEU A 202 -21.54 5.38 -6.15
CA LEU A 202 -20.80 5.20 -7.40
C LEU A 202 -19.89 6.38 -7.73
N ASN A 203 -20.35 7.60 -7.49
CA ASN A 203 -19.59 8.82 -7.78
C ASN A 203 -18.32 8.92 -6.92
N THR A 204 -18.39 8.47 -5.65
CA THR A 204 -17.22 8.37 -4.78
C THR A 204 -16.26 7.30 -5.28
N ILE A 205 -16.76 6.14 -5.68
CA ILE A 205 -15.94 5.05 -6.24
C ILE A 205 -15.23 5.54 -7.51
N GLU A 206 -15.92 6.24 -8.41
CA GLU A 206 -15.32 6.81 -9.63
C GLU A 206 -14.20 7.81 -9.31
N THR A 207 -14.41 8.69 -8.34
CA THR A 207 -13.37 9.64 -7.88
C THR A 207 -12.12 8.90 -7.37
N ILE A 208 -12.32 7.87 -6.55
CA ILE A 208 -11.23 7.04 -5.99
C ILE A 208 -10.48 6.31 -7.11
N VAL A 209 -11.20 5.66 -8.02
CA VAL A 209 -10.61 4.95 -9.16
C VAL A 209 -9.82 5.91 -10.04
N SER A 210 -10.34 7.12 -10.30
CA SER A 210 -9.64 8.15 -11.09
C SER A 210 -8.30 8.53 -10.45
N ARG A 211 -8.27 8.77 -9.14
CA ARG A 211 -7.04 9.08 -8.41
C ARG A 211 -5.99 7.98 -8.52
N TYR A 212 -6.39 6.72 -8.31
CA TYR A 212 -5.49 5.58 -8.42
C TYR A 212 -5.04 5.31 -9.85
N TYR A 213 -5.91 5.59 -10.82
CA TYR A 213 -5.59 5.47 -12.24
C TYR A 213 -4.58 6.54 -12.67
N GLU A 214 -4.81 7.80 -12.32
CA GLU A 214 -3.94 8.95 -12.65
C GLU A 214 -2.54 8.83 -12.05
N GLN A 215 -2.42 8.28 -10.84
CA GLN A 215 -1.10 8.07 -10.23
C GLN A 215 -0.42 6.75 -10.64
N ASP A 216 -0.99 6.00 -11.59
CA ASP A 216 -0.43 4.72 -12.08
C ASP A 216 -0.20 3.70 -10.96
N THR A 217 -1.23 3.48 -10.13
CA THR A 217 -1.14 2.61 -8.95
C THR A 217 -1.01 1.14 -9.33
N TRP A 218 -1.73 0.69 -10.36
CA TRP A 218 -1.83 -0.71 -10.74
C TRP A 218 -0.82 -1.08 -11.81
N LYS A 219 -0.19 -2.23 -11.64
CA LYS A 219 0.81 -2.73 -12.59
C LYS A 219 0.16 -3.24 -13.89
N ASP A 220 0.91 -3.17 -14.99
CA ASP A 220 0.54 -3.79 -16.26
C ASP A 220 0.57 -5.32 -16.20
N ASN A 221 1.53 -5.83 -15.44
CA ASN A 221 1.70 -7.24 -15.17
C ASN A 221 1.99 -7.45 -13.67
N LEU A 222 1.86 -8.67 -13.20
CA LEU A 222 1.98 -9.01 -11.79
C LEU A 222 3.41 -9.37 -11.35
N ILE A 223 4.41 -9.12 -12.20
CA ILE A 223 5.81 -9.48 -11.93
C ILE A 223 6.38 -8.59 -10.83
N PHE A 224 6.85 -9.20 -9.75
CA PHE A 224 7.52 -8.50 -8.66
C PHE A 224 9.02 -8.43 -8.97
N GLU A 225 9.46 -7.30 -9.51
CA GLU A 225 10.83 -7.11 -9.95
C GLU A 225 11.82 -6.94 -8.79
N LYS A 226 13.05 -7.43 -9.01
CA LYS A 226 14.13 -7.35 -8.02
C LYS A 226 14.43 -5.93 -7.57
N LYS A 227 14.49 -4.97 -8.50
CA LYS A 227 14.77 -3.56 -8.17
C LYS A 227 13.71 -2.95 -7.23
N SER A 228 12.45 -3.37 -7.37
CA SER A 228 11.37 -2.94 -6.48
C SER A 228 11.53 -3.52 -5.07
N PHE A 229 11.94 -4.79 -4.98
CA PHE A 229 12.24 -5.43 -3.71
C PHE A 229 13.45 -4.81 -3.00
N GLU A 230 14.45 -4.38 -3.77
CA GLU A 230 15.62 -3.66 -3.23
C GLU A 230 15.20 -2.30 -2.68
N LEU A 231 14.40 -1.52 -3.42
CA LEU A 231 13.85 -0.25 -2.93
C LEU A 231 12.99 -0.43 -1.68
N LEU A 232 12.17 -1.50 -1.61
CA LEU A 232 11.43 -1.83 -0.40
C LEU A 232 12.36 -1.94 0.81
N GLN A 233 13.46 -2.65 0.68
CA GLN A 233 14.42 -2.82 1.76
C GLN A 233 15.16 -1.51 2.09
N ASP A 234 15.44 -0.66 1.10
CA ASP A 234 15.98 0.69 1.35
C ASP A 234 15.02 1.54 2.22
N ILE A 235 13.72 1.44 1.95
CA ILE A 235 12.69 2.13 2.74
C ILE A 235 12.65 1.59 4.18
N LEU A 236 12.68 0.27 4.35
CA LEU A 236 12.69 -0.36 5.66
C LEU A 236 13.93 0.00 6.48
N GLU A 237 15.10 0.00 5.86
CA GLU A 237 16.36 0.42 6.51
C GLU A 237 16.31 1.90 6.90
N SER A 238 15.78 2.75 6.00
CA SER A 238 15.60 4.19 6.27
C SER A 238 14.67 4.45 7.46
N ALA A 239 13.70 3.58 7.69
CA ALA A 239 12.78 3.65 8.82
C ALA A 239 13.33 2.99 10.10
N GLU A 240 14.55 2.45 10.06
CA GLU A 240 15.17 1.68 11.16
C GLU A 240 14.34 0.42 11.55
N GLU A 241 13.61 -0.14 10.60
CA GLU A 241 12.78 -1.34 10.77
C GLU A 241 13.40 -2.60 10.15
N LEU A 242 14.62 -2.51 9.61
CA LEU A 242 15.33 -3.62 8.98
C LEU A 242 16.83 -3.61 9.35
N ASP A 243 17.24 -4.58 10.15
CA ASP A 243 18.66 -4.79 10.50
C ASP A 243 19.41 -5.66 9.49
N THR A 244 18.70 -6.58 8.84
CA THR A 244 19.29 -7.55 7.92
C THR A 244 18.40 -7.75 6.70
N ARG A 245 18.95 -7.52 5.51
CA ARG A 245 18.24 -7.70 4.24
C ARG A 245 17.90 -9.16 3.99
N ALA A 246 16.69 -9.37 3.51
CA ALA A 246 16.23 -10.67 3.09
C ALA A 246 16.57 -10.94 1.60
N PRO A 247 16.83 -12.19 1.21
CA PRO A 247 17.19 -12.53 -0.16
C PRO A 247 15.95 -12.57 -1.08
N TYR A 248 15.98 -11.77 -2.15
CA TYR A 248 14.92 -11.70 -3.15
C TYR A 248 14.49 -13.09 -3.68
N ASN A 249 15.44 -13.92 -4.05
CA ASN A 249 15.19 -15.24 -4.64
C ASN A 249 14.56 -16.26 -3.68
N LYS A 250 14.45 -15.94 -2.40
CA LYS A 250 13.71 -16.73 -1.41
C LYS A 250 12.28 -16.21 -1.25
N LEU A 251 12.11 -14.89 -1.26
CA LEU A 251 10.83 -14.26 -0.91
C LEU A 251 9.98 -13.85 -2.11
N VAL A 252 10.48 -14.03 -3.32
CA VAL A 252 9.75 -13.71 -4.55
C VAL A 252 9.88 -14.84 -5.57
N THR A 253 8.77 -15.21 -6.18
CA THR A 253 8.73 -16.02 -7.40
C THR A 253 7.99 -15.28 -8.50
N THR A 254 8.60 -15.17 -9.68
CA THR A 254 8.01 -14.50 -10.85
C THR A 254 7.34 -15.46 -11.82
N THR A 255 7.54 -16.77 -11.61
CA THR A 255 7.16 -17.84 -12.57
C THR A 255 5.69 -17.78 -12.97
N PHE A 256 4.78 -17.55 -12.02
CA PHE A 256 3.34 -17.54 -12.27
C PHE A 256 2.91 -16.25 -12.97
N ALA A 257 3.44 -15.10 -12.54
CA ALA A 257 3.17 -13.81 -13.15
C ALA A 257 3.70 -13.73 -14.59
N GLU A 258 4.89 -14.26 -14.87
CA GLU A 258 5.47 -14.33 -16.21
C GLU A 258 4.64 -15.19 -17.18
N LYS A 259 4.01 -16.27 -16.70
CA LYS A 259 3.09 -17.08 -17.49
C LYS A 259 1.77 -16.36 -17.75
N ALA A 260 1.23 -15.68 -16.72
CA ALA A 260 -0.04 -14.95 -16.82
C ALA A 260 0.05 -13.71 -17.73
N ALA A 261 1.24 -13.12 -17.88
CA ALA A 261 1.49 -11.94 -18.71
C ALA A 261 1.61 -12.25 -20.23
N LYS A 262 1.63 -13.52 -20.64
CA LYS A 262 1.71 -13.96 -22.04
C LYS A 262 0.33 -14.02 -22.68
#